data_0ee174bd60c7a4db07d02cfb927d2da7
#
_entry.id   0ee174bd60c7a4db07d02cfb927d2da7
#
_cell.length_a   1.000
_cell.length_b   1.000
_cell.length_c   1.000
_cell.angle_alpha   90.00
_cell.angle_beta   90.00
_cell.angle_gamma   90.00
#
_symmetry.space_group_name_H-M   'P 1'
#
loop_
_entity.id
_entity.type
_entity.pdbx_description
1 polymer ?
#
loop_
_entity_poly.entity_id
_entity_poly.type
_entity_poly.pdbx_seq_one_letter_code
_entity_poly.pdbx_strand_id
1 'polypeptide(L)'
;MNFLNKTTVIACAVTLLSGCDNRPDKTLSPPADAKWVDVTFRVPEGITLQPAGLLYRSLQCKSVRYNSSNEPHDIPGYNDIERPFGAPDGDNIRRLRVAVDGGGPCQWQLNSLMVNFRIADDVPLVKGKEVIDTSYIFDFGDYGLSDGYGTGR
;
A
#
# COMPACT_ATOMS: atom_id res chain seq x y z
N MET A 1 35.14 -24.44 -62.09
CA MET A 1 35.61 -24.34 -60.67
C MET A 1 34.55 -23.58 -59.91
N ASN A 2 33.67 -24.29 -59.21
CA ASN A 2 32.55 -23.71 -58.49
C ASN A 2 32.90 -23.67 -57.00
N PHE A 3 33.08 -22.47 -56.46
CA PHE A 3 33.21 -22.28 -55.04
C PHE A 3 31.82 -22.10 -54.41
N LEU A 4 31.34 -23.16 -53.77
CA LEU A 4 30.15 -23.09 -52.91
C LEU A 4 30.48 -22.39 -51.62
N ASN A 5 29.94 -21.20 -51.43
CA ASN A 5 30.03 -20.40 -50.20
C ASN A 5 28.97 -20.95 -49.20
N LYS A 6 29.43 -21.68 -48.18
CA LYS A 6 28.60 -22.15 -47.09
C LYS A 6 28.44 -21.07 -46.05
N THR A 7 27.36 -20.31 -46.10
CA THR A 7 27.00 -19.37 -45.07
C THR A 7 26.38 -20.13 -43.92
N THR A 8 27.14 -20.28 -42.83
CA THR A 8 26.65 -20.86 -41.58
C THR A 8 25.87 -19.77 -40.83
N VAL A 9 24.55 -19.93 -40.81
CA VAL A 9 23.67 -19.09 -39.98
C VAL A 9 23.71 -19.62 -38.56
N ILE A 10 24.40 -18.88 -37.68
CA ILE A 10 24.38 -19.12 -36.24
C ILE A 10 23.07 -18.50 -35.70
N ALA A 11 22.07 -19.34 -35.42
CA ALA A 11 20.87 -18.94 -34.71
C ALA A 11 21.19 -18.77 -33.21
N CYS A 12 21.38 -17.56 -32.77
CA CYS A 12 21.43 -17.22 -31.34
C CYS A 12 20.03 -17.43 -30.73
N ALA A 13 19.84 -18.55 -30.05
CA ALA A 13 18.67 -18.77 -29.18
C ALA A 13 18.82 -17.86 -27.94
N VAL A 14 18.14 -16.72 -27.97
CA VAL A 14 17.97 -15.86 -26.79
C VAL A 14 16.97 -16.55 -25.89
N THR A 15 17.44 -17.32 -24.91
CA THR A 15 16.63 -17.81 -23.82
C THR A 15 16.24 -16.63 -22.93
N LEU A 16 14.99 -16.18 -23.06
CA LEU A 16 14.37 -15.25 -22.13
C LEU A 16 14.27 -15.95 -20.77
N LEU A 17 15.21 -15.63 -19.87
CA LEU A 17 15.11 -15.95 -18.47
C LEU A 17 14.00 -15.07 -17.88
N SER A 18 12.76 -15.50 -18.01
CA SER A 18 11.66 -14.98 -17.22
C SER A 18 11.92 -15.42 -15.78
N GLY A 19 12.63 -14.59 -15.02
CA GLY A 19 12.75 -14.75 -13.59
C GLY A 19 11.34 -14.75 -13.01
N CYS A 20 10.94 -15.86 -12.37
CA CYS A 20 9.73 -15.89 -11.56
C CYS A 20 9.93 -14.90 -10.41
N ASP A 21 9.40 -13.68 -10.56
CA ASP A 21 9.30 -12.75 -9.44
C ASP A 21 8.24 -13.31 -8.49
N ASN A 22 8.70 -13.90 -7.38
CA ASN A 22 7.85 -14.57 -6.40
C ASN A 22 7.18 -13.56 -5.46
N ARG A 23 7.15 -12.26 -5.86
CA ARG A 23 6.49 -11.21 -5.09
C ARG A 23 4.99 -11.23 -5.32
N PRO A 24 4.18 -11.02 -4.27
CA PRO A 24 2.74 -10.88 -4.45
C PRO A 24 2.41 -9.74 -5.41
N ASP A 25 1.46 -9.96 -6.30
CA ASP A 25 0.92 -8.90 -7.15
C ASP A 25 0.19 -7.88 -6.27
N LYS A 26 0.70 -6.66 -6.23
CA LYS A 26 0.17 -5.55 -5.43
C LYS A 26 -0.90 -4.72 -6.14
N THR A 27 -1.30 -5.14 -7.35
CA THR A 27 -2.31 -4.43 -8.13
C THR A 27 -3.66 -4.49 -7.42
N LEU A 28 -4.25 -3.33 -7.18
CA LEU A 28 -5.64 -3.21 -6.77
C LEU A 28 -6.52 -3.13 -8.00
N SER A 29 -7.57 -3.94 -8.01
CA SER A 29 -8.61 -3.94 -9.04
C SER A 29 -9.96 -4.21 -8.36
N PRO A 30 -10.55 -3.18 -7.71
CA PRO A 30 -11.81 -3.32 -7.01
C PRO A 30 -12.91 -3.85 -7.96
N PRO A 31 -13.71 -4.84 -7.53
CA PRO A 31 -14.83 -5.31 -8.32
C PRO A 31 -15.91 -4.25 -8.49
N ALA A 32 -16.82 -4.43 -9.45
CA ALA A 32 -17.86 -3.44 -9.75
C ALA A 32 -18.81 -3.17 -8.58
N ASP A 33 -19.00 -4.15 -7.71
CA ASP A 33 -19.81 -4.11 -6.49
C ASP A 33 -18.98 -3.88 -5.21
N ALA A 34 -17.72 -3.44 -5.36
CA ALA A 34 -16.85 -3.17 -4.23
C ALA A 34 -17.49 -2.19 -3.23
N LYS A 35 -17.29 -2.46 -1.96
CA LYS A 35 -17.63 -1.52 -0.90
C LYS A 35 -16.59 -0.40 -0.85
N TRP A 36 -17.08 0.82 -0.65
CA TRP A 36 -16.24 2.02 -0.57
C TRP A 36 -16.47 2.75 0.73
N VAL A 37 -15.40 3.38 1.22
CA VAL A 37 -15.43 4.31 2.35
C VAL A 37 -15.06 5.69 1.84
N ASP A 38 -15.88 6.68 2.19
CA ASP A 38 -15.62 8.09 1.94
C ASP A 38 -15.10 8.72 3.24
N VAL A 39 -13.84 9.15 3.19
CA VAL A 39 -13.14 9.77 4.32
C VAL A 39 -13.14 11.27 4.10
N THR A 40 -13.62 12.01 5.09
CA THR A 40 -13.74 13.47 5.01
C THR A 40 -13.16 14.12 6.26
N PHE A 41 -12.26 15.09 6.06
CA PHE A 41 -11.70 15.88 7.14
C PHE A 41 -11.87 17.37 6.85
N ARG A 42 -12.32 18.11 7.85
CA ARG A 42 -12.16 19.56 7.88
C ARG A 42 -10.82 19.85 8.54
N VAL A 43 -9.90 20.41 7.76
CA VAL A 43 -8.54 20.68 8.22
C VAL A 43 -8.47 22.12 8.74
N PRO A 44 -8.16 22.34 10.05
CA PRO A 44 -8.00 23.66 10.60
C PRO A 44 -6.82 24.41 9.96
N GLU A 45 -6.85 25.74 10.06
CA GLU A 45 -5.72 26.57 9.66
C GLU A 45 -4.46 26.20 10.46
N GLY A 46 -3.31 26.20 9.82
CA GLY A 46 -2.03 25.82 10.43
C GLY A 46 -1.83 24.31 10.63
N ILE A 47 -2.76 23.47 10.12
CA ILE A 47 -2.60 22.02 10.11
C ILE A 47 -2.40 21.54 8.68
N THR A 48 -1.45 20.63 8.49
CA THR A 48 -1.21 19.92 7.24
C THR A 48 -1.70 18.47 7.37
N LEU A 49 -2.53 18.06 6.41
CA LEU A 49 -2.96 16.67 6.28
C LEU A 49 -2.01 15.96 5.31
N GLN A 50 -1.36 14.90 5.78
CA GLN A 50 -0.46 14.07 4.98
C GLN A 50 -1.26 13.09 4.11
N PRO A 51 -0.65 12.49 3.07
CA PRO A 51 -1.29 11.38 2.36
C PRO A 51 -1.71 10.27 3.34
N ALA A 52 -2.86 9.67 3.07
CA ALA A 52 -3.34 8.54 3.88
C ALA A 52 -2.54 7.28 3.58
N GLY A 53 -2.09 6.59 4.61
CA GLY A 53 -1.55 5.22 4.52
C GLY A 53 -2.69 4.21 4.50
N LEU A 54 -2.72 3.36 3.47
CA LEU A 54 -3.72 2.30 3.31
C LEU A 54 -3.02 0.96 3.40
N LEU A 55 -3.34 0.17 4.39
CA LEU A 55 -2.84 -1.18 4.52
C LEU A 55 -3.91 -2.17 4.03
N TYR A 56 -3.61 -2.88 2.97
CA TYR A 56 -4.43 -3.99 2.49
C TYR A 56 -3.83 -5.31 2.93
N ARG A 57 -4.68 -6.29 3.18
CA ARG A 57 -4.34 -7.64 3.60
C ARG A 57 -4.88 -8.65 2.60
N SER A 58 -4.14 -9.74 2.40
CA SER A 58 -4.55 -10.87 1.56
C SER A 58 -4.35 -12.20 2.29
N LEU A 59 -5.37 -13.03 2.27
CA LEU A 59 -5.28 -14.44 2.69
C LEU A 59 -4.89 -15.36 1.54
N GLN A 60 -5.00 -14.88 0.31
CA GLN A 60 -4.64 -15.64 -0.90
C GLN A 60 -3.15 -15.54 -1.20
N CYS A 61 -2.59 -14.34 -1.16
CA CYS A 61 -1.17 -14.08 -1.37
C CYS A 61 -0.45 -13.98 -0.02
N LYS A 62 -0.09 -15.13 0.52
CA LYS A 62 0.57 -15.22 1.82
C LYS A 62 2.07 -14.98 1.72
N SER A 63 2.67 -14.64 2.84
CA SER A 63 4.11 -14.57 3.03
C SER A 63 4.55 -15.59 4.08
N VAL A 64 5.77 -16.10 3.94
CA VAL A 64 6.34 -17.02 4.94
C VAL A 64 7.15 -16.21 5.96
N ARG A 65 6.93 -16.47 7.22
CA ARG A 65 7.75 -15.98 8.34
C ARG A 65 8.31 -17.15 9.13
N TYR A 66 9.39 -16.90 9.85
CA TYR A 66 10.01 -17.89 10.72
C TYR A 66 9.82 -17.47 12.17
N ASN A 67 9.43 -18.41 13.03
CA ASN A 67 9.33 -18.21 14.47
C ASN A 67 10.71 -18.23 15.14
N SER A 68 10.76 -18.08 16.46
CA SER A 68 12.01 -18.12 17.24
C SER A 68 12.75 -19.46 17.18
N SER A 69 12.04 -20.55 16.83
CA SER A 69 12.58 -21.89 16.62
C SER A 69 13.02 -22.15 15.18
N ASN A 70 13.01 -21.10 14.32
CA ASN A 70 13.31 -21.17 12.89
C ASN A 70 12.37 -22.10 12.10
N GLU A 71 11.10 -22.22 12.56
CA GLU A 71 10.07 -22.97 11.85
C GLU A 71 9.27 -22.02 10.95
N PRO A 72 9.04 -22.38 9.68
CA PRO A 72 8.26 -21.56 8.76
C PRO A 72 6.76 -21.61 9.10
N HIS A 73 6.08 -20.48 8.99
CA HIS A 73 4.63 -20.37 9.07
C HIS A 73 4.12 -19.32 8.11
N ASP A 74 2.93 -19.57 7.59
CA ASP A 74 2.26 -18.64 6.69
C ASP A 74 1.63 -17.49 7.47
N ILE A 75 1.87 -16.29 6.98
CA ILE A 75 1.16 -15.09 7.41
C ILE A 75 0.42 -14.49 6.23
N PRO A 76 -0.61 -13.67 6.46
CA PRO A 76 -1.25 -12.89 5.40
C PRO A 76 -0.23 -12.05 4.63
N GLY A 77 -0.47 -11.86 3.35
CA GLY A 77 0.26 -10.86 2.58
C GLY A 77 -0.25 -9.46 2.90
N TYR A 78 0.64 -8.48 2.83
CA TYR A 78 0.32 -7.08 3.06
C TYR A 78 0.75 -6.21 1.89
N ASN A 79 -0.09 -5.22 1.57
CA ASN A 79 0.14 -4.22 0.56
C ASN A 79 -0.08 -2.84 1.18
N ASP A 80 1.00 -2.12 1.38
CA ASP A 80 1.00 -0.77 1.93
C ASP A 80 1.09 0.23 0.79
N ILE A 81 0.15 1.16 0.72
CA ILE A 81 0.08 2.20 -0.30
C ILE A 81 -0.31 3.54 0.30
N GLU A 82 0.19 4.62 -0.27
CA GLU A 82 -0.19 5.97 0.09
C GLU A 82 -1.17 6.55 -0.95
N ARG A 83 -2.15 7.31 -0.46
CA ARG A 83 -3.11 8.03 -1.30
C ARG A 83 -3.27 9.46 -0.81
N PRO A 84 -3.04 10.47 -1.68
CA PRO A 84 -3.30 11.84 -1.33
C PRO A 84 -4.80 12.08 -1.19
N PHE A 85 -5.16 12.96 -0.28
CA PHE A 85 -6.51 13.52 -0.24
C PHE A 85 -6.73 14.46 -1.42
N GLY A 86 -7.98 14.59 -1.83
CA GLY A 86 -8.39 15.56 -2.84
C GLY A 86 -8.05 17.01 -2.47
N ALA A 87 -8.10 17.90 -3.43
CA ALA A 87 -7.94 19.32 -3.20
C ALA A 87 -8.97 19.84 -2.17
N PRO A 88 -8.62 20.87 -1.37
CA PRO A 88 -9.56 21.44 -0.42
C PRO A 88 -10.72 22.09 -1.15
N ASP A 89 -11.91 21.98 -0.59
CA ASP A 89 -13.04 22.81 -0.97
C ASP A 89 -13.08 24.14 -0.17
N GLY A 90 -14.14 24.94 -0.36
CA GLY A 90 -14.28 26.27 0.23
C GLY A 90 -14.20 26.33 1.76
N ASP A 91 -14.45 25.20 2.45
CA ASP A 91 -14.38 25.07 3.91
C ASP A 91 -13.13 24.32 4.37
N ASN A 92 -12.14 24.18 3.50
CA ASN A 92 -10.93 23.39 3.70
C ASN A 92 -11.25 21.91 4.04
N ILE A 93 -12.28 21.38 3.42
CA ILE A 93 -12.65 19.97 3.55
C ILE A 93 -11.86 19.16 2.52
N ARG A 94 -11.16 18.14 3.01
CA ARG A 94 -10.41 17.19 2.21
C ARG A 94 -11.16 15.87 2.16
N ARG A 95 -11.21 15.25 0.99
CA ARG A 95 -11.91 13.98 0.77
C ARG A 95 -11.00 12.95 0.15
N LEU A 96 -11.20 11.71 0.57
CA LEU A 96 -10.55 10.54 0.00
C LEU A 96 -11.57 9.42 -0.07
N ARG A 97 -11.68 8.77 -1.23
CA ARG A 97 -12.50 7.57 -1.41
C ARG A 97 -11.61 6.34 -1.53
N VAL A 98 -11.89 5.34 -0.71
CA VAL A 98 -11.08 4.13 -0.58
C VAL A 98 -11.95 2.90 -0.78
N ALA A 99 -11.50 1.97 -1.62
CA ALA A 99 -12.16 0.67 -1.77
C ALA A 99 -11.85 -0.20 -0.55
N VAL A 100 -12.88 -0.72 0.11
CA VAL A 100 -12.72 -1.75 1.15
C VAL A 100 -12.31 -3.05 0.49
N ASP A 101 -12.97 -3.41 -0.62
CA ASP A 101 -12.62 -4.57 -1.44
C ASP A 101 -11.62 -4.11 -2.51
N GLY A 102 -10.33 -4.24 -2.23
CA GLY A 102 -9.28 -3.84 -3.13
C GLY A 102 -9.12 -4.78 -4.33
N GLY A 103 -9.61 -6.02 -4.24
CA GLY A 103 -9.63 -7.00 -5.34
C GLY A 103 -8.24 -7.34 -5.88
N GLY A 104 -8.17 -7.47 -7.20
CA GLY A 104 -6.96 -7.89 -7.90
C GLY A 104 -6.63 -9.37 -7.74
N PRO A 105 -5.50 -9.85 -8.30
CA PRO A 105 -5.12 -11.27 -8.23
C PRO A 105 -4.99 -11.81 -6.81
N CYS A 106 -4.59 -10.97 -5.87
CA CYS A 106 -4.42 -11.34 -4.46
C CYS A 106 -5.69 -11.13 -3.61
N GLN A 107 -6.81 -10.66 -4.19
CA GLN A 107 -8.05 -10.37 -3.46
C GLN A 107 -7.80 -9.51 -2.21
N TRP A 108 -7.16 -8.36 -2.43
CA TRP A 108 -6.82 -7.43 -1.37
C TRP A 108 -8.05 -6.90 -0.64
N GLN A 109 -8.01 -6.91 0.69
CA GLN A 109 -9.03 -6.34 1.56
C GLN A 109 -8.40 -5.23 2.41
N LEU A 110 -9.07 -4.09 2.55
CA LEU A 110 -8.60 -3.00 3.39
C LEU A 110 -8.55 -3.47 4.84
N ASN A 111 -7.35 -3.45 5.42
CA ASN A 111 -7.13 -3.80 6.81
C ASN A 111 -7.19 -2.57 7.71
N SER A 112 -6.45 -1.53 7.34
CA SER A 112 -6.46 -0.27 8.08
C SER A 112 -6.18 0.92 7.19
N LEU A 113 -6.64 2.09 7.66
CA LEU A 113 -6.36 3.40 7.07
C LEU A 113 -5.74 4.27 8.15
N MET A 114 -4.57 4.82 7.86
CA MET A 114 -3.84 5.73 8.74
C MET A 114 -3.90 7.14 8.17
N VAL A 115 -4.22 8.09 9.02
CA VAL A 115 -4.26 9.52 8.67
C VAL A 115 -3.32 10.27 9.59
N ASN A 116 -2.39 11.00 9.00
CA ASN A 116 -1.39 11.77 9.71
C ASN A 116 -1.66 13.26 9.57
N PHE A 117 -1.60 13.96 10.70
CA PHE A 117 -1.71 15.40 10.79
C PHE A 117 -0.42 15.97 11.36
N ARG A 118 -0.01 17.11 10.83
CA ARG A 118 1.16 17.86 11.29
C ARG A 118 0.81 19.32 11.46
N ILE A 119 1.28 19.95 12.51
CA ILE A 119 1.23 21.41 12.62
C ILE A 119 2.22 21.96 11.59
N ALA A 120 1.79 22.92 10.77
CA ALA A 120 2.63 23.54 9.75
C ALA A 120 3.80 24.30 10.40
N ASP A 121 4.98 24.21 9.81
CA ASP A 121 6.22 24.73 10.39
C ASP A 121 6.23 26.28 10.47
N ASP A 122 5.36 26.96 9.74
CA ASP A 122 5.18 28.42 9.75
C ASP A 122 4.29 28.93 10.90
N VAL A 123 3.64 28.02 11.62
CA VAL A 123 2.82 28.38 12.78
C VAL A 123 3.70 28.92 13.89
N PRO A 124 3.47 30.15 14.40
CA PRO A 124 4.34 30.79 15.42
C PRO A 124 4.58 29.94 16.67
N LEU A 125 3.58 29.14 17.07
CA LEU A 125 3.64 28.29 18.26
C LEU A 125 4.75 27.25 18.21
N VAL A 126 5.08 26.74 17.00
CA VAL A 126 6.06 25.67 16.78
C VAL A 126 7.36 26.15 16.17
N LYS A 127 7.50 27.45 15.93
CA LYS A 127 8.71 28.02 15.33
C LYS A 127 9.97 27.65 16.12
N GLY A 128 10.92 27.01 15.46
CA GLY A 128 12.18 26.55 16.07
C GLY A 128 12.04 25.31 16.96
N LYS A 129 10.89 24.64 16.95
CA LYS A 129 10.65 23.38 17.66
C LYS A 129 10.55 22.22 16.69
N GLU A 130 10.88 21.03 17.16
CA GLU A 130 10.58 19.80 16.42
C GLU A 130 9.08 19.54 16.48
N VAL A 131 8.49 19.32 15.31
CA VAL A 131 7.06 18.98 15.16
C VAL A 131 6.96 17.52 14.77
N ILE A 132 6.23 16.77 15.55
CA ILE A 132 5.92 15.35 15.28
C ILE A 132 4.51 15.21 14.70
N ASP A 133 4.32 14.20 13.88
CA ASP A 133 3.01 13.90 13.31
C ASP A 133 2.11 13.23 14.35
N THR A 134 0.83 13.53 14.28
CA THR A 134 -0.21 12.82 15.04
C THR A 134 -0.96 11.90 14.10
N SER A 135 -1.05 10.62 14.46
CA SER A 135 -1.66 9.60 13.63
C SER A 135 -2.98 9.10 14.22
N TYR A 136 -3.97 8.92 13.34
CA TYR A 136 -5.18 8.19 13.64
C TYR A 136 -5.25 6.97 12.73
N ILE A 137 -5.54 5.81 13.33
CA ILE A 137 -5.68 4.55 12.61
C ILE A 137 -7.13 4.08 12.72
N PHE A 138 -7.73 3.77 11.59
CA PHE A 138 -9.06 3.21 11.47
C PHE A 138 -8.91 1.79 10.97
N ASP A 139 -9.35 0.81 11.77
CA ASP A 139 -9.30 -0.60 11.42
C ASP A 139 -10.59 -1.06 10.75
N PHE A 140 -10.46 -1.91 9.75
CA PHE A 140 -11.53 -2.47 8.98
C PHE A 140 -11.49 -4.00 9.07
N GLY A 141 -12.54 -4.60 9.61
CA GLY A 141 -12.67 -6.05 9.75
C GLY A 141 -12.28 -6.58 11.13
N ASP A 142 -12.46 -7.89 11.29
CA ASP A 142 -12.32 -8.58 12.58
C ASP A 142 -10.86 -8.85 12.99
N TYR A 143 -9.92 -8.47 12.13
CA TYR A 143 -8.50 -8.77 12.38
C TYR A 143 -7.85 -7.74 13.27
N GLY A 144 -8.29 -6.49 13.21
CA GLY A 144 -7.78 -5.38 13.98
C GLY A 144 -6.27 -5.40 14.17
N LEU A 145 -5.83 -4.96 15.32
CA LEU A 145 -4.43 -5.03 15.74
C LEU A 145 -4.01 -6.41 16.26
N SER A 146 -4.88 -7.42 16.17
CA SER A 146 -4.71 -8.72 16.84
C SER A 146 -3.90 -9.75 16.06
N ASP A 147 -3.60 -9.53 14.79
CA ASP A 147 -2.84 -10.50 13.98
C ASP A 147 -1.32 -10.38 14.09
N GLY A 148 -0.83 -9.87 15.22
CA GLY A 148 0.59 -9.89 15.59
C GLY A 148 1.45 -8.77 14.97
N TYR A 149 0.88 -7.99 14.08
CA TYR A 149 1.48 -6.75 13.55
C TYR A 149 0.94 -5.51 14.26
N GLY A 150 0.32 -5.73 15.42
CA GLY A 150 -0.30 -4.70 16.19
C GLY A 150 0.66 -3.59 16.53
N THR A 151 0.25 -2.38 16.23
CA THR A 151 0.69 -1.22 16.99
C THR A 151 0.38 -1.56 18.44
N GLY A 152 1.42 -1.80 19.23
CA GLY A 152 1.24 -2.07 20.65
C GLY A 152 0.33 -1.01 21.27
N ARG A 153 -0.61 -1.47 22.07
CA ARG A 153 -1.34 -0.59 22.97
C ARG A 153 -0.42 -0.05 24.04
#